data_e738a59e5f65ee154d46fcf554ef4707
#
_entry.id   e738a59e5f65ee154d46fcf554ef4707
#
_cell.length_a   1.000
_cell.length_b   1.000
_cell.length_c   1.000
_cell.angle_alpha   90.00
_cell.angle_beta   90.00
_cell.angle_gamma   90.00
#
_symmetry.space_group_name_H-M   'P 1'
#
loop_
_entity.id
_entity.type
_entity.pdbx_description
1 polymer ?
#
loop_
_entity_poly.entity_id
_entity_poly.type
_entity_poly.pdbx_seq_one_letter_code
_entity_poly.pdbx_strand_id
1 'polypeptide(L)'
;MKLYKKIILGVAACVALSACDDWLDVNTNPNTPISTDAEFHQRLPWMQFYMEHIYHIVASNTSFYCGHFYRNNAREGGAAKWQLDSSTRAANAQQWFFTQVGVNCNDLYNQAMEAGAYHYAGAAKFFRAYGFMMLTDLFGEIPYNDAFGENPSPVYDNGKTIFLGCITDIDEAIELFSRQQEAINNVTPVDLVEGDSWNGGDADKWLKMCYLLKARWLNHLVKKEAGNYKDGKYDAPEILNCLAKAQQSNADNTVIKHTDTNTPSHDVLGWNEPIDYSALYSCIGMNSNIYITKCYYDNLTNFDGKGIEDPRADKFIPWTRSMKGPATPIDIKWSEDGLWRRSMGVDMQTDILSQSGPYALSFDVTTQSWYCDSPTRKGDTIYVWTTCGGTGYAGGVDIPVSYTHL
;
A
#
# COMPACT_ATOMS: atom_id res chain seq x y z
N MET A 1 42.70 24.40 -60.43
CA MET A 1 42.42 23.04 -59.93
C MET A 1 42.58 22.86 -58.41
N LYS A 2 43.54 23.53 -57.74
CA LYS A 2 43.75 23.34 -56.28
C LYS A 2 42.68 24.02 -55.39
N LEU A 3 42.03 25.09 -55.82
CA LEU A 3 41.03 25.81 -55.04
C LEU A 3 39.68 25.04 -55.00
N TYR A 4 39.21 24.50 -56.09
CA TYR A 4 38.00 23.71 -56.22
C TYR A 4 38.05 22.46 -55.35
N LYS A 5 39.18 21.76 -55.25
CA LYS A 5 39.35 20.60 -54.40
C LYS A 5 39.23 20.97 -52.92
N LYS A 6 39.69 22.14 -52.50
CA LYS A 6 39.56 22.62 -51.13
C LYS A 6 38.13 23.00 -50.77
N ILE A 7 37.39 23.59 -51.72
CA ILE A 7 35.96 23.93 -51.50
C ILE A 7 35.12 22.69 -51.43
N ILE A 8 35.32 21.72 -52.32
CA ILE A 8 34.61 20.42 -52.29
C ILE A 8 34.92 19.66 -51.01
N LEU A 9 36.15 19.67 -50.51
CA LEU A 9 36.52 19.02 -49.25
C LEU A 9 35.89 19.72 -48.05
N GLY A 10 35.78 21.06 -48.05
CA GLY A 10 35.12 21.85 -47.02
C GLY A 10 33.59 21.58 -46.97
N VAL A 11 32.93 21.52 -48.12
CA VAL A 11 31.50 21.21 -48.21
C VAL A 11 31.23 19.77 -47.80
N ALA A 12 32.06 18.80 -48.21
CA ALA A 12 31.94 17.41 -47.78
C ALA A 12 32.16 17.25 -46.26
N ALA A 13 33.06 18.00 -45.66
CA ALA A 13 33.25 18.01 -44.20
C ALA A 13 32.05 18.61 -43.46
N CYS A 14 31.44 19.68 -43.95
CA CYS A 14 30.24 20.27 -43.38
C CYS A 14 29.02 19.35 -43.47
N VAL A 15 28.84 18.63 -44.59
CA VAL A 15 27.76 17.65 -44.75
C VAL A 15 27.99 16.40 -43.88
N ALA A 16 29.24 15.99 -43.67
CA ALA A 16 29.55 14.89 -42.77
C ALA A 16 29.34 15.24 -41.28
N LEU A 17 29.45 16.52 -40.90
CA LEU A 17 29.20 16.97 -39.54
C LEU A 17 27.70 17.19 -39.23
N SER A 18 26.86 17.42 -40.24
CA SER A 18 25.42 17.53 -40.08
C SER A 18 24.67 16.18 -40.11
N ALA A 19 25.36 15.08 -40.49
CA ALA A 19 24.76 13.75 -40.51
C ALA A 19 24.86 13.01 -39.16
N CYS A 20 25.40 13.65 -38.12
CA CYS A 20 25.62 13.03 -36.82
C CYS A 20 24.66 13.48 -35.74
N ASP A 21 23.67 14.35 -36.01
CA ASP A 21 22.74 14.83 -34.99
C ASP A 21 21.90 13.68 -34.41
N ASP A 22 21.40 12.76 -35.27
CA ASP A 22 20.63 11.62 -34.79
C ASP A 22 21.49 10.55 -34.08
N TRP A 23 22.80 10.50 -34.35
CA TRP A 23 23.69 9.51 -33.71
C TRP A 23 24.24 10.00 -32.37
N LEU A 24 24.21 11.28 -32.12
CA LEU A 24 24.64 11.90 -30.87
C LEU A 24 23.50 12.15 -29.88
N ASP A 25 22.27 11.85 -30.24
CA ASP A 25 21.14 11.91 -29.31
C ASP A 25 21.13 10.69 -28.40
N VAL A 26 22.14 10.65 -27.53
CA VAL A 26 22.27 9.63 -26.46
C VAL A 26 21.23 9.78 -25.37
N ASN A 27 20.40 10.83 -25.43
CA ASN A 27 19.36 11.05 -24.43
C ASN A 27 18.07 10.30 -24.75
N THR A 28 17.91 9.84 -26.01
CA THR A 28 16.77 9.02 -26.38
C THR A 28 17.23 7.57 -26.51
N ASN A 29 16.94 6.75 -25.51
CA ASN A 29 17.24 5.32 -25.60
C ASN A 29 16.22 4.66 -26.55
N PRO A 30 16.62 4.17 -27.74
CA PRO A 30 15.70 3.59 -28.71
C PRO A 30 15.04 2.28 -28.24
N ASN A 31 15.54 1.70 -27.16
CA ASN A 31 14.99 0.48 -26.55
C ASN A 31 14.10 0.76 -25.33
N THR A 32 13.93 2.02 -24.98
CA THR A 32 13.04 2.41 -23.87
C THR A 32 11.88 3.20 -24.46
N PRO A 33 10.64 2.75 -24.31
CA PRO A 33 9.47 3.53 -24.75
C PRO A 33 9.54 4.92 -24.10
N ILE A 34 9.38 5.96 -24.88
CA ILE A 34 9.19 7.32 -24.34
C ILE A 34 7.80 7.40 -23.72
N SER A 35 7.60 8.32 -22.79
CA SER A 35 6.34 8.45 -22.04
C SER A 35 5.10 8.61 -22.93
N THR A 36 5.27 9.12 -24.14
CA THR A 36 4.21 9.27 -25.15
C THR A 36 3.84 7.98 -25.87
N ASP A 37 4.67 6.94 -25.82
CA ASP A 37 4.44 5.69 -26.55
C ASP A 37 3.53 4.71 -25.80
N ALA A 38 3.43 4.86 -24.48
CA ALA A 38 2.54 4.01 -23.68
C ALA A 38 1.13 4.57 -23.71
N GLU A 39 0.18 3.77 -24.18
CA GLU A 39 -1.22 4.13 -24.14
C GLU A 39 -1.75 4.15 -22.70
N PHE A 40 -2.75 4.99 -22.42
CA PHE A 40 -3.25 5.21 -21.08
C PHE A 40 -3.78 3.94 -20.40
N HIS A 41 -4.37 2.99 -21.15
CA HIS A 41 -4.83 1.72 -20.59
C HIS A 41 -3.66 0.79 -20.16
N GLN A 42 -2.45 1.00 -20.66
CA GLN A 42 -1.25 0.26 -20.25
C GLN A 42 -0.60 0.88 -19.00
N ARG A 43 -0.82 2.18 -18.74
CA ARG A 43 -0.27 2.87 -17.57
C ARG A 43 -1.03 2.55 -16.30
N LEU A 44 -2.35 2.39 -16.39
CA LEU A 44 -3.20 2.19 -15.23
C LEU A 44 -2.82 0.96 -14.40
N PRO A 45 -2.62 -0.26 -14.98
CA PRO A 45 -2.21 -1.44 -14.20
C PRO A 45 -0.89 -1.24 -13.46
N TRP A 46 0.08 -0.54 -14.09
CA TRP A 46 1.35 -0.20 -13.47
C TRP A 46 1.18 0.71 -12.26
N MET A 47 0.34 1.74 -12.39
CA MET A 47 0.06 2.66 -11.29
C MET A 47 -0.67 1.95 -10.14
N GLN A 48 -1.61 1.05 -10.45
CA GLN A 48 -2.32 0.24 -9.47
C GLN A 48 -1.36 -0.65 -8.70
N PHE A 49 -0.50 -1.39 -9.38
CA PHE A 49 0.50 -2.26 -8.79
C PHE A 49 1.43 -1.51 -7.82
N TYR A 50 2.00 -0.38 -8.24
CA TYR A 50 2.88 0.39 -7.37
C TYR A 50 2.13 1.08 -6.22
N MET A 51 0.87 1.48 -6.42
CA MET A 51 0.07 2.06 -5.36
C MET A 51 -0.23 1.04 -4.24
N GLU A 52 -0.49 -0.22 -4.58
CA GLU A 52 -0.62 -1.30 -3.60
C GLU A 52 0.65 -1.44 -2.77
N HIS A 53 1.80 -1.42 -3.44
CA HIS A 53 3.08 -1.54 -2.79
C HIS A 53 3.41 -0.34 -1.89
N ILE A 54 3.12 0.88 -2.33
CA ILE A 54 3.27 2.10 -1.54
C ILE A 54 2.36 2.04 -0.30
N TYR A 55 1.09 1.69 -0.50
CA TYR A 55 0.13 1.53 0.61
C TYR A 55 0.62 0.53 1.64
N HIS A 56 1.14 -0.59 1.19
CA HIS A 56 1.70 -1.63 2.06
C HIS A 56 2.86 -1.12 2.91
N ILE A 57 3.80 -0.37 2.31
CA ILE A 57 4.91 0.24 3.05
C ILE A 57 4.41 1.25 4.07
N VAL A 58 3.48 2.12 3.68
CA VAL A 58 2.90 3.12 4.58
C VAL A 58 2.19 2.43 5.75
N ALA A 59 1.36 1.41 5.47
CA ALA A 59 0.62 0.68 6.49
C ALA A 59 1.54 -0.03 7.48
N SER A 60 2.62 -0.68 6.99
CA SER A 60 3.58 -1.35 7.88
C SER A 60 4.35 -0.36 8.75
N ASN A 61 4.85 0.73 8.19
CA ASN A 61 5.57 1.73 8.98
C ASN A 61 4.67 2.38 10.04
N THR A 62 3.46 2.76 9.66
CA THR A 62 2.51 3.34 10.64
C THR A 62 2.15 2.35 11.74
N SER A 63 2.07 1.05 11.43
CA SER A 63 1.85 0.02 12.45
C SER A 63 2.99 -0.09 13.45
N PHE A 64 4.24 0.12 13.02
CA PHE A 64 5.38 0.21 13.95
C PHE A 64 5.34 1.51 14.77
N TYR A 65 5.06 2.66 14.15
CA TYR A 65 4.99 3.94 14.86
C TYR A 65 3.86 3.99 15.89
N CYS A 66 2.73 3.34 15.60
CA CYS A 66 1.61 3.22 16.53
C CYS A 66 1.82 2.17 17.62
N GLY A 67 2.96 1.45 17.60
CA GLY A 67 3.27 0.42 18.57
C GLY A 67 2.39 -0.82 18.44
N HIS A 68 1.84 -1.12 17.27
CA HIS A 68 1.11 -2.38 17.04
C HIS A 68 2.09 -3.53 16.85
N PHE A 69 3.11 -3.31 16.02
CA PHE A 69 4.12 -4.31 15.70
C PHE A 69 5.51 -3.87 16.13
N TYR A 70 6.32 -4.87 16.39
CA TYR A 70 7.73 -4.75 16.68
C TYR A 70 8.52 -5.65 15.73
N ARG A 71 9.66 -5.18 15.26
CA ARG A 71 10.57 -5.96 14.44
C ARG A 71 12.00 -5.89 14.99
N ASN A 72 12.59 -7.05 15.14
CA ASN A 72 13.94 -7.19 15.69
C ASN A 72 15.01 -7.09 14.59
N ASN A 73 15.01 -6.04 13.81
CA ASN A 73 16.15 -5.78 12.96
C ASN A 73 16.52 -4.28 13.01
N ALA A 74 17.74 -3.97 12.60
CA ALA A 74 18.26 -2.61 12.65
C ALA A 74 17.43 -1.59 11.83
N ARG A 75 16.72 -2.08 10.80
CA ARG A 75 16.03 -1.22 9.84
C ARG A 75 14.66 -0.72 10.33
N GLU A 76 13.85 -1.63 10.88
CA GLU A 76 12.48 -1.29 11.30
C GLU A 76 12.30 -1.39 12.81
N GLY A 77 13.20 -2.04 13.53
CA GLY A 77 13.20 -2.07 14.98
C GLY A 77 13.32 -0.67 15.58
N GLY A 78 14.04 0.23 14.91
CA GLY A 78 14.11 1.64 15.25
C GLY A 78 12.77 2.35 15.13
N ALA A 79 11.97 2.07 14.09
CA ALA A 79 10.67 2.70 13.89
C ALA A 79 9.70 2.42 15.05
N ALA A 80 9.66 1.18 15.55
CA ALA A 80 8.85 0.82 16.71
C ALA A 80 9.26 1.56 18.00
N LYS A 81 10.51 1.99 18.08
CA LYS A 81 11.06 2.77 19.19
C LYS A 81 11.10 4.28 18.92
N TRP A 82 10.46 4.74 17.83
CA TRP A 82 10.50 6.13 17.38
C TRP A 82 11.90 6.64 17.01
N GLN A 83 12.82 5.75 16.71
CA GLN A 83 14.14 6.05 16.20
C GLN A 83 14.07 6.06 14.66
N LEU A 84 13.76 7.21 14.12
CA LEU A 84 13.61 7.39 12.68
C LEU A 84 14.97 7.78 12.09
N ASP A 85 15.42 7.08 11.10
CA ASP A 85 16.61 7.38 10.31
C ASP A 85 16.34 7.22 8.81
N SER A 86 17.32 7.61 8.01
CA SER A 86 17.23 7.50 6.54
C SER A 86 17.14 6.06 6.01
N SER A 87 17.40 5.07 6.85
CA SER A 87 17.30 3.65 6.48
C SER A 87 15.89 3.09 6.64
N THR A 88 14.95 3.85 7.23
CA THR A 88 13.58 3.42 7.35
C THR A 88 12.91 3.32 5.99
N ARG A 89 12.11 2.28 5.77
CA ARG A 89 11.44 2.05 4.49
C ARG A 89 10.38 3.09 4.14
N ALA A 90 10.02 3.97 5.07
CA ALA A 90 9.10 5.07 4.80
C ALA A 90 9.55 5.91 3.59
N ALA A 91 10.85 6.14 3.43
CA ALA A 91 11.40 6.84 2.28
C ALA A 91 11.09 6.17 0.93
N ASN A 92 10.96 4.84 0.90
CA ASN A 92 10.62 4.11 -0.31
C ASN A 92 9.20 4.44 -0.79
N ALA A 93 8.26 4.71 0.12
CA ALA A 93 6.91 5.12 -0.26
C ALA A 93 6.93 6.42 -1.07
N GLN A 94 7.70 7.42 -0.60
CA GLN A 94 7.89 8.67 -1.33
C GLN A 94 8.58 8.43 -2.67
N GLN A 95 9.70 7.72 -2.68
CA GLN A 95 10.44 7.42 -3.90
C GLN A 95 9.54 6.77 -4.96
N TRP A 96 8.82 5.72 -4.61
CA TRP A 96 7.99 5.00 -5.58
C TRP A 96 6.77 5.79 -6.02
N PHE A 97 6.18 6.58 -5.14
CA PHE A 97 5.12 7.47 -5.58
C PHE A 97 5.62 8.47 -6.62
N PHE A 98 6.73 9.16 -6.34
CA PHE A 98 7.26 10.16 -7.26
C PHE A 98 7.78 9.57 -8.58
N THR A 99 8.33 8.33 -8.57
CA THR A 99 8.95 7.74 -9.76
C THR A 99 8.05 6.80 -10.54
N GLN A 100 7.00 6.23 -9.92
CA GLN A 100 6.19 5.17 -10.55
C GLN A 100 4.72 5.55 -10.73
N VAL A 101 4.13 6.26 -9.79
CA VAL A 101 2.70 6.59 -9.83
C VAL A 101 2.47 8.04 -10.20
N GLY A 102 2.97 8.96 -9.39
CA GLY A 102 2.68 10.38 -9.51
C GLY A 102 3.12 10.98 -10.84
N VAL A 103 4.31 10.60 -11.31
CA VAL A 103 4.83 11.04 -12.62
C VAL A 103 3.90 10.66 -13.78
N ASN A 104 3.16 9.56 -13.67
CA ASN A 104 2.24 9.09 -14.70
C ASN A 104 0.85 9.75 -14.63
N CYS A 105 0.50 10.41 -13.52
CA CYS A 105 -0.85 10.95 -13.33
C CYS A 105 -1.22 12.02 -14.37
N ASN A 106 -0.31 12.96 -14.66
CA ASN A 106 -0.58 14.04 -15.60
C ASN A 106 -0.72 13.51 -17.03
N ASP A 107 0.17 12.62 -17.45
CA ASP A 107 0.14 12.03 -18.79
C ASP A 107 -1.13 11.18 -18.98
N LEU A 108 -1.46 10.33 -18.01
CA LEU A 108 -2.68 9.54 -18.03
C LEU A 108 -3.93 10.44 -18.13
N TYR A 109 -3.98 11.49 -17.32
CA TYR A 109 -5.10 12.44 -17.32
C TYR A 109 -5.27 13.11 -18.69
N ASN A 110 -4.19 13.70 -19.23
CA ASN A 110 -4.25 14.45 -20.48
C ASN A 110 -4.64 13.55 -21.65
N GLN A 111 -4.00 12.39 -21.83
CA GLN A 111 -4.29 11.45 -22.89
C GLN A 111 -5.73 10.92 -22.80
N ALA A 112 -6.20 10.59 -21.58
CA ALA A 112 -7.55 10.09 -21.37
C ALA A 112 -8.61 11.16 -21.66
N MET A 113 -8.37 12.41 -21.26
CA MET A 113 -9.27 13.54 -21.57
C MET A 113 -9.36 13.80 -23.08
N GLU A 114 -8.23 13.78 -23.80
CA GLU A 114 -8.18 13.95 -25.25
C GLU A 114 -8.92 12.82 -25.99
N ALA A 115 -8.89 11.61 -25.42
CA ALA A 115 -9.57 10.44 -25.98
C ALA A 115 -11.04 10.31 -25.55
N GLY A 116 -11.57 11.18 -24.68
CA GLY A 116 -12.92 11.04 -24.11
C GLY A 116 -13.07 9.90 -23.11
N ALA A 117 -11.95 9.31 -22.65
CA ALA A 117 -11.89 8.20 -21.70
C ALA A 117 -11.92 8.71 -20.26
N TYR A 118 -13.01 9.36 -19.88
CA TYR A 118 -13.11 10.11 -18.62
C TYR A 118 -12.89 9.26 -17.37
N HIS A 119 -13.20 7.98 -17.39
CA HIS A 119 -12.95 7.09 -16.24
C HIS A 119 -11.45 6.87 -15.99
N TYR A 120 -10.61 6.81 -17.04
CA TYR A 120 -9.17 6.79 -16.89
C TYR A 120 -8.62 8.12 -16.34
N ALA A 121 -9.17 9.24 -16.80
CA ALA A 121 -8.83 10.55 -16.25
C ALA A 121 -9.22 10.65 -14.76
N GLY A 122 -10.37 10.08 -14.38
CA GLY A 122 -10.80 9.94 -13.00
C GLY A 122 -9.83 9.12 -12.15
N ALA A 123 -9.34 7.99 -12.70
CA ALA A 123 -8.32 7.18 -12.03
C ALA A 123 -7.00 7.95 -11.83
N ALA A 124 -6.57 8.74 -12.81
CA ALA A 124 -5.37 9.58 -12.66
C ALA A 124 -5.51 10.58 -11.51
N LYS A 125 -6.65 11.27 -11.41
CA LYS A 125 -6.95 12.21 -10.31
C LYS A 125 -7.05 11.49 -8.97
N PHE A 126 -7.67 10.32 -8.94
CA PHE A 126 -7.72 9.48 -7.76
C PHE A 126 -6.32 9.13 -7.25
N PHE A 127 -5.43 8.61 -8.11
CA PHE A 127 -4.09 8.20 -7.68
C PHE A 127 -3.25 9.39 -7.23
N ARG A 128 -3.39 10.54 -7.89
CA ARG A 128 -2.72 11.75 -7.47
C ARG A 128 -3.16 12.15 -6.07
N ALA A 129 -4.47 12.27 -5.82
CA ALA A 129 -5.01 12.62 -4.52
C ALA A 129 -4.62 11.61 -3.44
N TYR A 130 -4.77 10.32 -3.72
CA TYR A 130 -4.53 9.24 -2.77
C TYR A 130 -3.07 9.16 -2.35
N GLY A 131 -2.15 9.24 -3.31
CA GLY A 131 -0.72 9.19 -3.02
C GLY A 131 -0.23 10.42 -2.25
N PHE A 132 -0.58 11.62 -2.67
CA PHE A 132 -0.19 12.84 -1.94
C PHE A 132 -0.80 12.90 -0.54
N MET A 133 -2.05 12.46 -0.35
CA MET A 133 -2.66 12.41 0.98
C MET A 133 -1.92 11.44 1.91
N MET A 134 -1.58 10.24 1.43
CA MET A 134 -0.79 9.28 2.22
C MET A 134 0.59 9.83 2.58
N LEU A 135 1.26 10.46 1.63
CA LEU A 135 2.59 10.99 1.87
C LEU A 135 2.57 12.19 2.81
N THR A 136 1.59 13.08 2.72
CA THR A 136 1.48 14.21 3.65
C THR A 136 1.09 13.75 5.06
N ASP A 137 0.28 12.69 5.19
CA ASP A 137 -0.02 12.07 6.49
C ASP A 137 1.25 11.46 7.14
N LEU A 138 2.18 10.95 6.31
CA LEU A 138 3.41 10.31 6.80
C LEU A 138 4.55 11.30 7.05
N PHE A 139 4.73 12.30 6.18
CA PHE A 139 5.88 13.20 6.17
C PHE A 139 5.55 14.67 6.50
N GLY A 140 4.28 15.06 6.43
CA GLY A 140 3.85 16.45 6.59
C GLY A 140 4.03 17.25 5.29
N GLU A 141 5.12 18.02 5.22
CA GLU A 141 5.44 18.87 4.05
C GLU A 141 6.16 18.05 2.98
N ILE A 142 5.68 18.14 1.74
CA ILE A 142 6.27 17.50 0.56
C ILE A 142 6.10 18.41 -0.67
N PRO A 143 6.89 18.24 -1.74
CA PRO A 143 6.61 18.91 -3.00
C PRO A 143 5.25 18.47 -3.56
N TYR A 144 4.37 19.43 -3.83
CA TYR A 144 3.03 19.19 -4.40
C TYR A 144 2.78 20.02 -5.66
N ASN A 145 2.86 21.36 -5.57
CA ASN A 145 2.63 22.24 -6.71
C ASN A 145 3.75 22.16 -7.75
N ASP A 146 4.98 22.00 -7.30
CA ASP A 146 6.19 21.88 -8.13
C ASP A 146 6.60 20.40 -8.34
N ALA A 147 5.72 19.46 -7.98
CA ALA A 147 5.94 18.04 -8.19
C ALA A 147 5.86 17.69 -9.70
N PHE A 148 6.73 16.81 -10.15
CA PHE A 148 6.78 16.32 -11.53
C PHE A 148 7.09 17.38 -12.59
N GLY A 149 7.62 18.55 -12.18
CA GLY A 149 8.12 19.59 -13.07
C GLY A 149 9.59 19.41 -13.43
N GLU A 150 10.12 20.35 -14.21
CA GLU A 150 11.53 20.35 -14.63
C GLU A 150 12.49 20.83 -13.53
N ASN A 151 11.96 21.31 -12.40
CA ASN A 151 12.77 21.83 -11.31
C ASN A 151 13.45 20.69 -10.52
N PRO A 152 14.79 20.56 -10.56
CA PRO A 152 15.50 19.50 -9.84
C PRO A 152 15.49 19.68 -8.32
N SER A 153 15.03 20.83 -7.83
CA SER A 153 14.93 21.14 -6.39
C SER A 153 13.55 21.73 -6.09
N PRO A 154 12.49 20.90 -6.15
CA PRO A 154 11.14 21.38 -5.99
C PRO A 154 10.89 21.93 -4.58
N VAL A 155 10.04 22.96 -4.51
CA VAL A 155 9.66 23.59 -3.24
C VAL A 155 8.68 22.68 -2.49
N TYR A 156 8.86 22.59 -1.17
CA TYR A 156 7.95 21.87 -0.28
C TYR A 156 6.72 22.73 0.03
N ASP A 157 5.56 22.16 -0.14
CA ASP A 157 4.29 22.76 0.19
C ASP A 157 3.84 22.37 1.61
N ASN A 158 3.11 23.27 2.26
CA ASN A 158 2.56 22.97 3.58
C ASN A 158 1.35 22.02 3.50
N GLY A 159 1.08 21.30 4.59
CA GLY A 159 0.03 20.30 4.64
C GLY A 159 -1.37 20.83 4.31
N LYS A 160 -1.70 22.11 4.57
CA LYS A 160 -2.99 22.69 4.17
C LYS A 160 -3.11 22.80 2.65
N THR A 161 -2.08 23.27 1.98
CA THR A 161 -2.03 23.39 0.51
C THR A 161 -2.22 22.01 -0.13
N ILE A 162 -1.46 21.02 0.35
CA ILE A 162 -1.54 19.64 -0.15
C ILE A 162 -2.92 19.05 0.08
N PHE A 163 -3.44 19.18 1.30
CA PHE A 163 -4.77 18.66 1.66
C PHE A 163 -5.87 19.23 0.75
N LEU A 164 -5.93 20.54 0.57
CA LEU A 164 -6.94 21.18 -0.28
C LEU A 164 -6.79 20.78 -1.75
N GLY A 165 -5.56 20.62 -2.22
CA GLY A 165 -5.29 20.10 -3.56
C GLY A 165 -5.78 18.66 -3.73
N CYS A 166 -5.52 17.78 -2.78
CA CYS A 166 -6.03 16.40 -2.79
C CYS A 166 -7.56 16.34 -2.76
N ILE A 167 -8.21 17.23 -2.00
CA ILE A 167 -9.67 17.34 -2.00
C ILE A 167 -10.20 17.81 -3.35
N THR A 168 -9.51 18.72 -4.01
CA THR A 168 -9.87 19.16 -5.37
C THR A 168 -9.72 18.02 -6.38
N ASP A 169 -8.61 17.28 -6.33
CA ASP A 169 -8.38 16.15 -7.22
C ASP A 169 -9.41 15.02 -7.00
N ILE A 170 -9.81 14.73 -5.75
CA ILE A 170 -10.83 13.71 -5.50
C ILE A 170 -12.23 14.15 -5.92
N ASP A 171 -12.56 15.45 -5.80
CA ASP A 171 -13.81 16.00 -6.31
C ASP A 171 -13.89 15.89 -7.84
N GLU A 172 -12.78 16.17 -8.53
CA GLU A 172 -12.69 16.00 -9.98
C GLU A 172 -12.77 14.52 -10.38
N ALA A 173 -12.13 13.62 -9.63
CA ALA A 173 -12.25 12.19 -9.85
C ALA A 173 -13.72 11.72 -9.74
N ILE A 174 -14.46 12.19 -8.74
CA ILE A 174 -15.89 11.90 -8.55
C ILE A 174 -16.71 12.38 -9.78
N GLU A 175 -16.44 13.58 -10.27
CA GLU A 175 -17.09 14.10 -11.46
C GLU A 175 -16.80 13.22 -12.68
N LEU A 176 -15.53 12.89 -12.91
CA LEU A 176 -15.09 12.12 -14.07
C LEU A 176 -15.61 10.68 -14.07
N PHE A 177 -15.64 9.98 -12.92
CA PHE A 177 -16.26 8.66 -12.83
C PHE A 177 -17.77 8.67 -13.00
N SER A 178 -18.42 9.80 -12.69
CA SER A 178 -19.87 9.97 -12.90
C SER A 178 -20.22 10.33 -14.35
N ARG A 179 -19.24 10.71 -15.16
CA ARG A 179 -19.43 11.17 -16.53
C ARG A 179 -19.49 9.98 -17.49
N GLN A 180 -20.38 10.06 -18.48
CA GLN A 180 -20.39 9.08 -19.57
C GLN A 180 -19.18 9.27 -20.48
N GLN A 181 -18.57 8.18 -20.92
CA GLN A 181 -17.51 8.16 -21.91
C GLN A 181 -18.02 8.75 -23.22
N GLU A 182 -17.18 9.48 -23.93
CA GLU A 182 -17.58 10.20 -25.14
C GLU A 182 -16.65 9.88 -26.30
N ALA A 183 -17.24 9.49 -27.43
CA ALA A 183 -16.47 9.30 -28.65
C ALA A 183 -16.01 10.65 -29.20
N ILE A 184 -14.70 10.84 -29.32
CA ILE A 184 -14.08 12.03 -29.88
C ILE A 184 -13.55 11.70 -31.28
N ASN A 185 -13.88 12.55 -32.27
CA ASN A 185 -13.53 12.34 -33.69
C ASN A 185 -13.93 10.95 -34.23
N ASN A 186 -15.08 10.43 -33.80
CA ASN A 186 -15.59 9.09 -34.14
C ASN A 186 -14.70 7.91 -33.62
N VAL A 187 -13.79 8.16 -32.70
CA VAL A 187 -13.01 7.14 -32.00
C VAL A 187 -13.73 6.83 -30.67
N THR A 188 -14.15 5.58 -30.52
CA THR A 188 -14.72 5.12 -29.25
C THR A 188 -13.60 5.07 -28.19
N PRO A 189 -13.77 5.67 -27.02
CA PRO A 189 -12.77 5.61 -25.96
C PRO A 189 -12.58 4.17 -25.48
N VAL A 190 -11.35 3.85 -25.09
CA VAL A 190 -11.02 2.55 -24.51
C VAL A 190 -11.78 2.38 -23.20
N ASP A 191 -12.37 1.21 -23.01
CA ASP A 191 -13.11 0.89 -21.80
C ASP A 191 -12.15 0.72 -20.61
N LEU A 192 -12.57 1.15 -19.44
CA LEU A 192 -11.78 1.05 -18.22
C LEU A 192 -11.40 -0.40 -17.88
N VAL A 193 -12.19 -1.38 -18.32
CA VAL A 193 -11.92 -2.82 -18.12
C VAL A 193 -10.59 -3.27 -18.73
N GLU A 194 -10.12 -2.60 -19.75
CA GLU A 194 -8.87 -2.97 -20.44
C GLU A 194 -7.61 -2.79 -19.58
N GLY A 195 -7.66 -1.90 -18.57
CA GLY A 195 -6.52 -1.61 -17.72
C GLY A 195 -6.80 -1.65 -16.23
N ASP A 196 -8.04 -1.86 -15.80
CA ASP A 196 -8.39 -1.81 -14.38
C ASP A 196 -8.30 -3.19 -13.70
N SER A 197 -7.21 -3.43 -12.99
CA SER A 197 -7.00 -4.65 -12.20
C SER A 197 -7.73 -4.64 -10.86
N TRP A 198 -8.15 -3.46 -10.34
CA TRP A 198 -8.76 -3.36 -9.01
C TRP A 198 -10.27 -3.65 -9.03
N ASN A 199 -10.99 -3.02 -9.93
CA ASN A 199 -12.45 -3.09 -9.98
C ASN A 199 -12.98 -3.73 -11.28
N GLY A 200 -12.09 -4.13 -12.21
CA GLY A 200 -12.48 -4.76 -13.47
C GLY A 200 -13.30 -3.86 -14.38
N GLY A 201 -13.05 -2.55 -14.35
CA GLY A 201 -13.73 -1.55 -15.16
C GLY A 201 -15.02 -0.99 -14.54
N ASP A 202 -15.38 -1.39 -13.34
CA ASP A 202 -16.59 -0.91 -12.65
C ASP A 202 -16.38 0.51 -12.10
N ALA A 203 -16.81 1.50 -12.85
CA ALA A 203 -16.71 2.93 -12.49
C ALA A 203 -17.54 3.28 -11.24
N ASP A 204 -18.62 2.56 -10.95
CA ASP A 204 -19.43 2.79 -9.74
C ASP A 204 -18.64 2.41 -8.46
N LYS A 205 -17.86 1.33 -8.49
CA LYS A 205 -16.98 0.99 -7.38
C LYS A 205 -15.87 2.03 -7.16
N TRP A 206 -15.30 2.56 -8.24
CA TRP A 206 -14.36 3.68 -8.15
C TRP A 206 -15.01 4.91 -7.53
N LEU A 207 -16.19 5.26 -7.99
CA LEU A 207 -16.94 6.39 -7.48
C LEU A 207 -17.24 6.26 -5.98
N LYS A 208 -17.71 5.09 -5.54
CA LYS A 208 -17.98 4.80 -4.12
C LYS A 208 -16.69 4.88 -3.28
N MET A 209 -15.56 4.40 -3.80
CA MET A 209 -14.27 4.51 -3.15
C MET A 209 -13.81 5.96 -3.01
N CYS A 210 -14.00 6.79 -4.04
CA CYS A 210 -13.72 8.23 -3.98
C CYS A 210 -14.52 8.91 -2.87
N TYR A 211 -15.83 8.63 -2.77
CA TYR A 211 -16.67 9.18 -1.71
C TYR A 211 -16.21 8.75 -0.31
N LEU A 212 -15.84 7.48 -0.13
CA LEU A 212 -15.35 6.97 1.15
C LEU A 212 -14.05 7.67 1.57
N LEU A 213 -13.09 7.79 0.66
CA LEU A 213 -11.81 8.45 0.93
C LEU A 213 -12.03 9.94 1.21
N LYS A 214 -12.85 10.63 0.43
CA LYS A 214 -13.21 12.03 0.70
C LYS A 214 -13.79 12.19 2.10
N ALA A 215 -14.76 11.36 2.49
CA ALA A 215 -15.35 11.42 3.83
C ALA A 215 -14.29 11.22 4.92
N ARG A 216 -13.40 10.24 4.75
CA ARG A 216 -12.31 9.95 5.67
C ARG A 216 -11.36 11.15 5.81
N TRP A 217 -10.95 11.77 4.70
CA TRP A 217 -10.04 12.91 4.72
C TRP A 217 -10.69 14.15 5.32
N LEU A 218 -11.94 14.44 4.98
CA LEU A 218 -12.68 15.56 5.60
C LEU A 218 -12.82 15.41 7.12
N ASN A 219 -12.88 14.17 7.62
CA ASN A 219 -12.90 13.92 9.07
C ASN A 219 -11.57 14.24 9.77
N HIS A 220 -10.45 14.36 9.06
CA HIS A 220 -9.19 14.89 9.63
C HIS A 220 -9.37 16.33 10.14
N LEU A 221 -10.34 17.07 9.62
CA LEU A 221 -10.64 18.45 10.01
C LEU A 221 -11.51 18.57 11.26
N VAL A 222 -11.83 17.48 11.96
CA VAL A 222 -12.76 17.42 13.11
C VAL A 222 -12.46 18.44 14.22
N LYS A 223 -11.20 18.87 14.36
CA LYS A 223 -10.79 19.88 15.34
C LYS A 223 -10.77 21.31 14.79
N LYS A 224 -11.13 21.50 13.53
CA LYS A 224 -11.23 22.83 12.89
C LYS A 224 -12.62 23.42 13.12
N GLU A 225 -12.75 24.71 12.87
CA GLU A 225 -14.06 25.38 12.86
C GLU A 225 -15.01 24.70 11.88
N ALA A 226 -16.31 24.68 12.25
CA ALA A 226 -17.37 24.25 11.34
C ALA A 226 -17.50 25.20 10.14
N GLY A 227 -17.68 24.64 8.95
CA GLY A 227 -17.84 25.43 7.72
C GLY A 227 -17.53 24.62 6.48
N ASN A 228 -17.36 25.30 5.35
CA ASN A 228 -17.12 24.66 4.06
C ASN A 228 -15.73 23.99 4.02
N TYR A 229 -15.72 22.71 3.63
CA TYR A 229 -14.48 21.93 3.50
C TYR A 229 -13.49 22.53 2.49
N LYS A 230 -13.96 23.22 1.45
CA LYS A 230 -13.12 23.89 0.46
C LYS A 230 -12.27 25.02 1.04
N ASP A 231 -12.67 25.56 2.19
CA ASP A 231 -11.92 26.52 2.96
C ASP A 231 -10.99 25.89 4.01
N GLY A 232 -10.94 24.55 4.07
CA GLY A 232 -10.22 23.78 5.08
C GLY A 232 -10.88 23.79 6.45
N LYS A 233 -12.21 23.87 6.47
CA LYS A 233 -13.05 23.81 7.68
C LYS A 233 -13.74 22.45 7.80
N TYR A 234 -14.20 22.13 9.01
CA TYR A 234 -14.92 20.89 9.28
C TYR A 234 -16.35 20.96 8.77
N ASP A 235 -16.68 20.08 7.82
CA ASP A 235 -17.97 20.04 7.12
C ASP A 235 -18.66 18.71 7.38
N ALA A 236 -19.31 18.58 8.53
CA ALA A 236 -20.03 17.37 8.91
C ALA A 236 -21.18 17.00 7.92
N PRO A 237 -21.99 17.94 7.39
CA PRO A 237 -22.98 17.65 6.36
C PRO A 237 -22.37 16.99 5.11
N GLU A 238 -21.24 17.50 4.61
CA GLU A 238 -20.59 16.92 3.44
C GLU A 238 -20.00 15.53 3.74
N ILE A 239 -19.44 15.31 4.93
CA ILE A 239 -18.98 13.98 5.35
C ILE A 239 -20.12 12.97 5.31
N LEU A 240 -21.30 13.32 5.87
CA LEU A 240 -22.47 12.45 5.85
C LEU A 240 -23.01 12.23 4.43
N ASN A 241 -23.01 13.26 3.59
CA ASN A 241 -23.36 13.15 2.17
C ASN A 241 -22.44 12.17 1.43
N CYS A 242 -21.13 12.26 1.65
CA CYS A 242 -20.15 11.34 1.08
C CYS A 242 -20.38 9.91 1.58
N LEU A 243 -20.58 9.69 2.88
CA LEU A 243 -20.82 8.37 3.45
C LEU A 243 -22.11 7.72 2.90
N ALA A 244 -23.15 8.50 2.65
CA ALA A 244 -24.38 8.00 2.04
C ALA A 244 -24.18 7.50 0.59
N LYS A 245 -23.14 7.97 -0.10
CA LYS A 245 -22.78 7.60 -1.47
C LYS A 245 -21.62 6.61 -1.57
N ALA A 246 -20.93 6.34 -0.46
CA ALA A 246 -19.84 5.39 -0.38
C ALA A 246 -20.36 3.94 -0.38
N GLN A 247 -19.47 2.97 -0.15
CA GLN A 247 -19.83 1.55 -0.06
C GLN A 247 -20.90 1.33 1.01
N GLN A 248 -21.99 0.66 0.65
CA GLN A 248 -23.08 0.31 1.55
C GLN A 248 -23.08 -1.19 1.91
N SER A 249 -22.35 -2.00 1.16
CA SER A 249 -22.26 -3.44 1.35
C SER A 249 -20.88 -3.97 0.94
N ASN A 250 -20.57 -5.23 1.31
CA ASN A 250 -19.34 -5.88 0.89
C ASN A 250 -19.26 -6.07 -0.65
N ALA A 251 -20.37 -6.05 -1.36
CA ALA A 251 -20.38 -6.13 -2.82
C ALA A 251 -19.80 -4.88 -3.49
N ASP A 252 -19.85 -3.75 -2.78
CA ASP A 252 -19.34 -2.46 -3.27
C ASP A 252 -17.84 -2.29 -3.05
N ASN A 253 -17.20 -3.22 -2.33
CA ASN A 253 -15.79 -3.09 -1.99
C ASN A 253 -14.90 -3.25 -3.22
N THR A 254 -13.87 -2.40 -3.31
CA THR A 254 -12.70 -2.67 -4.13
C THR A 254 -11.92 -3.80 -3.48
N VAL A 255 -11.68 -4.88 -4.21
CA VAL A 255 -10.99 -6.07 -3.70
C VAL A 255 -9.84 -6.43 -4.63
N ILE A 256 -8.63 -6.31 -4.12
CA ILE A 256 -7.43 -6.74 -4.83
C ILE A 256 -7.27 -8.25 -4.58
N LYS A 257 -7.29 -9.02 -5.66
CA LYS A 257 -7.15 -10.48 -5.58
C LYS A 257 -5.69 -10.86 -5.75
N HIS A 258 -5.13 -11.47 -4.72
CA HIS A 258 -3.80 -12.05 -4.78
C HIS A 258 -3.85 -13.47 -5.34
N THR A 259 -2.78 -13.87 -6.04
CA THR A 259 -2.70 -15.19 -6.68
C THR A 259 -1.46 -15.95 -6.20
N ASP A 260 -1.56 -17.27 -6.11
CA ASP A 260 -0.43 -18.14 -5.80
C ASP A 260 0.46 -18.42 -7.03
N THR A 261 0.14 -17.86 -8.16
CA THR A 261 0.85 -18.11 -9.40
C THR A 261 1.92 -17.06 -9.67
N ASN A 262 3.03 -17.52 -10.25
CA ASN A 262 4.13 -16.68 -10.75
C ASN A 262 3.71 -15.75 -11.90
N THR A 263 2.52 -15.22 -11.87
CA THR A 263 2.07 -14.31 -12.92
C THR A 263 2.60 -12.92 -12.57
N PRO A 264 3.51 -12.36 -13.37
CA PRO A 264 4.21 -11.13 -13.02
C PRO A 264 3.37 -9.88 -13.10
N SER A 265 2.06 -9.96 -13.16
CA SER A 265 1.38 -8.81 -13.69
C SER A 265 0.70 -7.90 -12.69
N HIS A 266 0.20 -8.33 -11.55
CA HIS A 266 -0.67 -7.43 -10.78
C HIS A 266 -0.71 -7.72 -9.28
N ASP A 267 0.11 -8.62 -8.80
CA ASP A 267 0.02 -9.09 -7.43
C ASP A 267 1.32 -8.83 -6.67
N VAL A 268 1.34 -7.76 -5.88
CA VAL A 268 2.49 -7.41 -5.02
C VAL A 268 2.78 -8.46 -3.95
N LEU A 269 1.83 -9.35 -3.67
CA LEU A 269 2.01 -10.50 -2.81
C LEU A 269 2.43 -11.75 -3.60
N GLY A 270 2.49 -11.67 -4.91
CA GLY A 270 2.92 -12.74 -5.78
C GLY A 270 4.32 -13.22 -5.45
N TRP A 271 4.51 -14.54 -5.45
CA TRP A 271 5.71 -15.20 -4.95
C TRP A 271 7.00 -14.85 -5.71
N ASN A 272 6.91 -14.40 -6.96
CA ASN A 272 8.08 -14.11 -7.83
C ASN A 272 8.15 -12.66 -8.30
N GLU A 273 7.44 -11.76 -7.66
CA GLU A 273 7.55 -10.37 -8.04
C GLU A 273 8.92 -9.79 -7.71
N PRO A 274 9.53 -9.02 -8.62
CA PRO A 274 10.84 -8.43 -8.40
C PRO A 274 10.83 -7.26 -7.40
N ILE A 275 9.64 -6.82 -6.97
CA ILE A 275 9.49 -5.71 -6.06
C ILE A 275 9.61 -6.19 -4.63
N ASP A 276 10.45 -5.56 -3.89
CA ASP A 276 10.86 -5.76 -2.52
C ASP A 276 10.01 -6.75 -1.70
N TYR A 277 10.02 -7.95 -2.18
CA TYR A 277 9.51 -9.17 -1.60
C TYR A 277 9.73 -9.28 -0.09
N SER A 278 10.84 -8.72 0.40
CA SER A 278 11.14 -8.72 1.82
C SER A 278 10.18 -7.83 2.63
N ALA A 279 9.55 -6.83 2.03
CA ALA A 279 8.60 -5.97 2.72
C ALA A 279 7.29 -6.70 3.01
N LEU A 280 6.71 -7.33 2.01
CA LEU A 280 5.50 -8.12 2.14
C LEU A 280 5.68 -9.31 3.05
N TYR A 281 6.72 -10.07 2.79
CA TYR A 281 7.12 -11.21 3.58
C TYR A 281 7.26 -10.87 5.07
N SER A 282 7.68 -9.67 5.34
CA SER A 282 7.85 -9.17 6.69
C SER A 282 6.54 -8.77 7.37
N CYS A 283 5.57 -8.30 6.62
CA CYS A 283 4.37 -7.68 7.18
C CYS A 283 3.23 -8.66 7.45
N ILE A 284 3.16 -9.75 6.73
CA ILE A 284 2.10 -10.76 6.91
C ILE A 284 2.48 -11.88 7.88
N GLY A 285 3.54 -11.69 8.67
CA GLY A 285 3.96 -12.68 9.67
C GLY A 285 4.62 -13.92 9.09
N MET A 286 4.92 -13.96 7.81
CA MET A 286 5.67 -15.05 7.17
C MET A 286 7.17 -14.99 7.50
N ASN A 287 7.62 -13.86 8.02
CA ASN A 287 8.98 -13.71 8.53
C ASN A 287 8.96 -13.72 10.06
N SER A 288 9.73 -14.58 10.68
CA SER A 288 9.84 -14.74 12.13
C SER A 288 10.32 -13.50 12.90
N ASN A 289 10.49 -12.37 12.23
CA ASN A 289 11.02 -11.14 12.82
C ASN A 289 9.96 -10.09 13.18
N ILE A 290 8.68 -10.33 12.88
CA ILE A 290 7.59 -9.42 13.25
C ILE A 290 6.77 -10.02 14.38
N TYR A 291 6.56 -9.22 15.39
CA TYR A 291 5.84 -9.58 16.61
C TYR A 291 4.84 -8.48 16.93
N ILE A 292 3.75 -8.83 17.61
CA ILE A 292 2.92 -7.83 18.26
C ILE A 292 3.69 -7.24 19.45
N THR A 293 3.41 -5.98 19.76
CA THR A 293 3.96 -5.37 20.97
C THR A 293 3.13 -5.77 22.21
N LYS A 294 3.75 -5.69 23.38
CA LYS A 294 3.03 -5.89 24.65
C LYS A 294 1.91 -4.85 24.82
N CYS A 295 2.14 -3.62 24.40
CA CYS A 295 1.14 -2.56 24.46
C CYS A 295 -0.10 -2.90 23.63
N TYR A 296 0.09 -3.40 22.42
CA TYR A 296 -1.02 -3.83 21.57
C TYR A 296 -1.75 -5.05 22.14
N TYR A 297 -0.99 -6.01 22.65
CA TYR A 297 -1.57 -7.16 23.36
C TYR A 297 -2.44 -6.72 24.54
N ASP A 298 -1.93 -5.85 25.41
CA ASP A 298 -2.65 -5.37 26.58
C ASP A 298 -3.93 -4.62 26.19
N ASN A 299 -3.87 -3.79 25.13
CA ASN A 299 -5.06 -3.09 24.60
C ASN A 299 -6.13 -4.06 24.08
N LEU A 300 -5.74 -5.17 23.47
CA LEU A 300 -6.68 -6.16 22.94
C LEU A 300 -7.24 -7.09 24.03
N THR A 301 -6.46 -7.42 25.07
CA THR A 301 -6.83 -8.45 26.03
C THR A 301 -7.26 -7.90 27.39
N ASN A 302 -6.94 -6.65 27.68
CA ASN A 302 -7.23 -6.00 28.96
C ASN A 302 -7.45 -4.50 28.76
N PHE A 303 -8.39 -4.14 27.90
CA PHE A 303 -8.66 -2.76 27.53
C PHE A 303 -8.82 -1.87 28.78
N ASP A 304 -8.03 -0.82 28.88
CA ASP A 304 -8.02 0.15 29.98
C ASP A 304 -7.85 -0.51 31.37
N GLY A 305 -7.20 -1.66 31.45
CA GLY A 305 -6.99 -2.39 32.68
C GLY A 305 -8.26 -3.02 33.29
N LYS A 306 -9.35 -3.10 32.54
CA LYS A 306 -10.66 -3.55 33.00
C LYS A 306 -10.92 -5.05 32.85
N GLY A 307 -9.93 -5.80 32.36
CA GLY A 307 -10.09 -7.23 32.05
C GLY A 307 -11.03 -7.55 30.90
N ILE A 308 -11.31 -6.56 30.04
CA ILE A 308 -12.16 -6.72 28.87
C ILE A 308 -11.28 -7.13 27.69
N GLU A 309 -11.54 -8.31 27.14
CA GLU A 309 -10.88 -8.79 25.92
C GLU A 309 -11.70 -8.41 24.69
N ASP A 310 -11.03 -7.86 23.68
CA ASP A 310 -11.63 -7.61 22.36
C ASP A 310 -11.90 -8.98 21.68
N PRO A 311 -13.12 -9.23 21.18
CA PRO A 311 -13.45 -10.51 20.53
C PRO A 311 -12.60 -10.78 19.26
N ARG A 312 -11.90 -9.79 18.75
CA ARG A 312 -10.96 -9.94 17.62
C ARG A 312 -9.55 -10.34 18.07
N ALA A 313 -9.29 -10.38 19.39
CA ALA A 313 -7.93 -10.64 19.91
C ALA A 313 -7.34 -11.94 19.38
N ASP A 314 -8.13 -13.01 19.29
CA ASP A 314 -7.68 -14.29 18.75
C ASP A 314 -7.35 -14.25 17.25
N LYS A 315 -7.91 -13.29 16.51
CA LYS A 315 -7.58 -13.11 15.09
C LYS A 315 -6.26 -12.37 14.88
N PHE A 316 -5.90 -11.48 15.82
CA PHE A 316 -4.67 -10.68 15.77
C PHE A 316 -3.53 -11.32 16.55
N ILE A 317 -3.83 -12.12 17.55
CA ILE A 317 -2.86 -12.73 18.46
C ILE A 317 -2.92 -14.23 18.32
N PRO A 318 -2.10 -14.83 17.45
CA PRO A 318 -2.17 -16.24 17.16
C PRO A 318 -1.78 -17.10 18.37
N TRP A 319 -2.41 -18.27 18.46
CA TRP A 319 -1.92 -19.37 19.23
C TRP A 319 -0.88 -20.13 18.42
N THR A 320 0.27 -20.35 19.00
CA THR A 320 1.37 -21.08 18.37
C THR A 320 1.72 -22.31 19.17
N ARG A 321 2.03 -23.38 18.49
CA ARG A 321 2.49 -24.60 19.14
C ARG A 321 3.94 -24.38 19.57
N SER A 322 4.12 -24.43 20.88
CA SER A 322 5.37 -24.50 21.60
C SER A 322 6.46 -23.49 21.26
N MET A 323 6.49 -22.44 22.03
CA MET A 323 7.64 -21.54 22.16
C MET A 323 8.18 -21.65 23.57
N LYS A 324 9.45 -21.98 23.74
CA LYS A 324 10.10 -22.08 25.05
C LYS A 324 10.48 -20.72 25.60
N GLY A 325 9.95 -20.40 26.77
CA GLY A 325 10.46 -19.37 27.70
C GLY A 325 10.49 -17.94 27.23
N PRO A 326 11.00 -17.02 28.04
CA PRO A 326 11.41 -15.73 27.53
C PRO A 326 12.62 -15.95 26.63
N ALA A 327 12.44 -15.80 25.34
CA ALA A 327 13.53 -15.83 24.40
C ALA A 327 14.23 -14.48 24.45
N THR A 328 15.52 -14.46 24.69
CA THR A 328 16.33 -13.27 24.60
C THR A 328 17.26 -13.35 23.41
N PRO A 329 17.33 -12.33 22.64
CA PRO A 329 16.22 -11.57 22.13
C PRO A 329 15.51 -12.40 21.08
N ILE A 330 14.27 -12.71 21.28
CA ILE A 330 13.33 -13.22 20.27
C ILE A 330 13.78 -14.49 19.52
N ASP A 331 14.30 -15.46 20.24
CA ASP A 331 14.51 -16.81 19.70
C ASP A 331 13.22 -17.61 19.85
N ILE A 332 12.46 -17.71 18.77
CA ILE A 332 11.34 -18.65 18.70
C ILE A 332 11.92 -20.04 18.57
N LYS A 333 11.99 -20.74 19.69
CA LYS A 333 12.36 -22.16 19.68
C LYS A 333 11.09 -22.99 19.82
N TRP A 334 10.85 -23.86 18.85
CA TRP A 334 9.83 -24.85 18.95
C TRP A 334 10.16 -25.77 20.14
N SER A 335 9.26 -25.87 21.11
CA SER A 335 9.42 -26.85 22.15
C SER A 335 8.82 -28.18 21.71
N GLU A 336 9.38 -29.27 22.18
CA GLU A 336 8.91 -30.63 21.87
C GLU A 336 7.72 -31.07 22.74
N ASP A 337 7.25 -30.20 23.64
CA ASP A 337 6.16 -30.51 24.57
C ASP A 337 4.77 -30.57 23.89
N GLY A 338 4.66 -30.13 22.67
CA GLY A 338 3.42 -30.15 21.91
C GLY A 338 2.32 -29.21 22.44
N LEU A 339 2.63 -28.36 23.41
CA LEU A 339 1.68 -27.46 24.01
C LEU A 339 1.60 -26.12 23.25
N TRP A 340 0.47 -25.48 23.37
CA TRP A 340 0.19 -24.23 22.70
C TRP A 340 0.38 -23.04 23.64
N ARG A 341 0.83 -21.94 23.05
CA ARG A 341 1.04 -20.68 23.75
C ARG A 341 0.55 -19.52 22.91
N ARG A 342 0.03 -18.50 23.57
CA ARG A 342 -0.35 -17.25 22.93
C ARG A 342 0.77 -16.25 23.15
N SER A 343 1.18 -15.56 22.08
CA SER A 343 2.11 -14.45 22.20
C SER A 343 1.49 -13.34 23.07
N MET A 344 2.20 -12.90 24.08
CA MET A 344 1.81 -11.75 24.92
C MET A 344 2.49 -10.45 24.46
N GLY A 345 3.14 -10.50 23.31
CA GLY A 345 3.83 -9.37 22.71
C GLY A 345 5.23 -9.12 23.26
N VAL A 346 5.94 -8.30 22.53
CA VAL A 346 7.31 -7.86 22.87
C VAL A 346 7.24 -6.58 23.67
N ASP A 347 7.89 -6.56 24.81
CA ASP A 347 8.18 -5.31 25.50
C ASP A 347 9.27 -4.55 24.74
N MET A 348 8.90 -3.42 24.17
CA MET A 348 9.78 -2.60 23.32
C MET A 348 10.96 -1.98 24.10
N GLN A 349 10.88 -1.90 25.43
CA GLN A 349 11.98 -1.38 26.24
C GLN A 349 13.05 -2.41 26.49
N THR A 350 12.66 -3.65 26.69
CA THR A 350 13.56 -4.74 27.06
C THR A 350 13.87 -5.70 25.91
N ASP A 351 13.15 -5.58 24.80
CA ASP A 351 13.20 -6.51 23.66
C ASP A 351 12.85 -7.97 24.03
N ILE A 352 12.08 -8.17 25.10
CA ILE A 352 11.69 -9.49 25.59
C ILE A 352 10.30 -9.85 25.13
N LEU A 353 10.16 -10.99 24.46
CA LEU A 353 8.90 -11.62 24.12
C LEU A 353 8.37 -12.42 25.30
N SER A 354 7.15 -12.13 25.73
CA SER A 354 6.44 -12.90 26.71
C SER A 354 5.39 -13.83 26.08
N GLN A 355 5.09 -14.93 26.75
CA GLN A 355 4.13 -15.90 26.28
C GLN A 355 3.23 -16.38 27.41
N SER A 356 1.99 -16.71 27.05
CA SER A 356 1.05 -17.38 27.94
C SER A 356 1.36 -18.87 28.06
N GLY A 357 0.66 -19.52 28.95
CA GLY A 357 0.53 -20.95 28.98
C GLY A 357 1.57 -21.71 29.69
N PRO A 358 1.73 -23.01 29.50
CA PRO A 358 1.32 -23.86 28.36
C PRO A 358 -0.13 -24.33 28.46
N TYR A 359 -0.81 -24.40 27.34
CA TYR A 359 -2.19 -24.89 27.24
C TYR A 359 -2.33 -26.02 26.23
N ALA A 360 -3.18 -27.01 26.55
CA ALA A 360 -3.60 -27.97 25.56
C ALA A 360 -4.72 -27.37 24.71
N LEU A 361 -4.69 -27.64 23.43
CA LEU A 361 -5.77 -27.32 22.50
C LEU A 361 -6.32 -28.63 21.93
N SER A 362 -7.63 -28.70 21.81
CA SER A 362 -8.34 -29.83 21.20
C SER A 362 -8.93 -29.38 19.86
N PHE A 363 -8.79 -30.22 18.85
CA PHE A 363 -9.42 -30.02 17.54
C PHE A 363 -10.64 -30.91 17.40
N ASP A 364 -11.80 -30.32 17.14
CA ASP A 364 -13.00 -31.04 16.84
C ASP A 364 -13.15 -31.18 15.30
N VAL A 365 -13.01 -32.38 14.81
CA VAL A 365 -13.11 -32.70 13.38
C VAL A 365 -14.52 -32.49 12.80
N THR A 366 -15.53 -32.49 13.64
CA THR A 366 -16.92 -32.31 13.21
C THR A 366 -17.23 -30.85 12.94
N THR A 367 -16.78 -29.97 13.84
CA THR A 367 -16.99 -28.53 13.72
C THR A 367 -15.85 -27.82 13.02
N GLN A 368 -14.75 -28.51 12.73
CA GLN A 368 -13.51 -27.97 12.15
C GLN A 368 -12.97 -26.80 12.98
N SER A 369 -13.08 -26.88 14.31
CA SER A 369 -12.74 -25.81 15.24
C SER A 369 -11.74 -26.25 16.29
N TRP A 370 -10.91 -25.32 16.72
CA TRP A 370 -9.99 -25.50 17.85
C TRP A 370 -10.60 -24.95 19.12
N TYR A 371 -10.45 -25.67 20.21
CA TYR A 371 -10.92 -25.30 21.55
C TYR A 371 -9.76 -25.17 22.52
N CYS A 372 -9.80 -24.11 23.33
CA CYS A 372 -8.81 -23.83 24.33
C CYS A 372 -9.12 -24.56 25.64
N ASP A 373 -8.11 -25.18 26.23
CA ASP A 373 -8.19 -25.80 27.57
C ASP A 373 -7.63 -24.88 28.70
N SER A 374 -7.58 -23.59 28.43
CA SER A 374 -7.20 -22.59 29.43
C SER A 374 -8.26 -22.50 30.54
N PRO A 375 -7.87 -22.37 31.82
CA PRO A 375 -8.83 -22.23 32.93
C PRO A 375 -9.83 -21.10 32.76
N THR A 376 -9.45 -20.02 32.08
CA THR A 376 -10.29 -18.83 31.87
C THR A 376 -11.10 -18.89 30.59
N ARG A 377 -10.76 -19.80 29.68
CA ARG A 377 -11.35 -19.87 28.32
C ARG A 377 -11.67 -21.28 27.89
N LYS A 378 -11.93 -22.15 28.86
CA LYS A 378 -12.20 -23.57 28.60
C LYS A 378 -13.44 -23.74 27.73
N GLY A 379 -13.27 -24.37 26.58
CA GLY A 379 -14.34 -24.63 25.62
C GLY A 379 -14.58 -23.50 24.62
N ASP A 380 -13.88 -22.35 24.75
CA ASP A 380 -13.95 -21.29 23.75
C ASP A 380 -13.34 -21.75 22.44
N THR A 381 -13.99 -21.45 21.33
CA THR A 381 -13.41 -21.59 20.01
C THR A 381 -12.31 -20.55 19.82
N ILE A 382 -11.14 -20.99 19.36
CA ILE A 382 -9.99 -20.14 19.13
C ILE A 382 -9.49 -20.27 17.71
N TYR A 383 -8.83 -19.23 17.23
CA TYR A 383 -8.12 -19.23 15.96
C TYR A 383 -6.68 -19.67 16.17
N VAL A 384 -6.27 -20.69 15.42
CA VAL A 384 -4.91 -21.21 15.45
C VAL A 384 -4.22 -20.85 14.16
N TRP A 385 -3.06 -20.23 14.27
CA TRP A 385 -2.22 -19.89 13.13
C TRP A 385 -1.08 -20.91 13.03
N THR A 386 -0.89 -21.43 11.84
CA THR A 386 0.35 -22.09 11.49
C THR A 386 1.26 -21.03 10.88
N THR A 387 2.42 -20.82 11.45
CA THR A 387 3.44 -20.02 10.81
C THR A 387 3.97 -20.79 9.60
N CYS A 388 3.52 -20.41 8.41
CA CYS A 388 4.07 -20.93 7.18
C CYS A 388 5.43 -20.29 6.89
N GLY A 389 6.47 -21.10 6.75
CA GLY A 389 7.55 -20.83 5.84
C GLY A 389 8.52 -19.72 6.18
N GLY A 390 9.25 -19.79 7.27
CA GLY A 390 10.62 -19.31 7.32
C GLY A 390 11.56 -20.51 7.14
N THR A 391 12.72 -20.31 6.55
CA THR A 391 13.80 -21.31 6.52
C THR A 391 14.19 -21.66 7.95
N GLY A 392 13.56 -22.69 8.51
CA GLY A 392 13.70 -23.12 9.89
C GLY A 392 12.46 -23.80 10.45
N TYR A 393 11.35 -23.71 9.79
CA TYR A 393 10.09 -24.38 10.16
C TYR A 393 9.90 -25.68 9.36
N ALA A 394 10.89 -26.51 9.33
CA ALA A 394 10.77 -27.88 8.88
C ALA A 394 10.20 -28.73 10.03
N GLY A 395 8.91 -28.65 10.23
CA GLY A 395 8.19 -29.46 11.19
C GLY A 395 6.72 -29.44 10.78
N GLY A 396 6.42 -30.09 9.66
CA GLY A 396 5.07 -30.29 9.20
C GLY A 396 4.26 -31.01 10.27
N VAL A 397 3.44 -30.28 10.97
CA VAL A 397 2.22 -30.84 11.50
C VAL A 397 1.16 -30.40 10.51
N ASP A 398 0.56 -31.36 9.82
CA ASP A 398 -0.66 -31.16 9.06
C ASP A 398 -1.74 -30.70 10.04
N ILE A 399 -1.76 -29.43 10.34
CA ILE A 399 -2.89 -28.81 11.00
C ILE A 399 -3.80 -28.43 9.84
N PRO A 400 -5.01 -28.98 9.75
CA PRO A 400 -5.97 -28.53 8.77
C PRO A 400 -6.28 -27.06 9.07
N VAL A 401 -5.63 -26.17 8.37
CA VAL A 401 -5.89 -24.75 8.46
C VAL A 401 -7.01 -24.47 7.48
N SER A 402 -8.16 -24.15 8.01
CA SER A 402 -9.23 -23.60 7.19
C SER A 402 -8.85 -22.15 6.85
N TYR A 403 -8.27 -21.94 5.68
CA TYR A 403 -8.01 -20.60 5.13
C TYR A 403 -9.27 -19.84 4.71
N THR A 404 -10.45 -20.39 5.01
CA THR A 404 -11.71 -19.88 4.47
C THR A 404 -12.35 -18.74 5.23
N HIS A 405 -11.68 -18.17 6.24
CA HIS A 405 -12.27 -17.09 7.05
C HIS A 405 -11.23 -16.01 7.42
N LEU A 406 -10.54 -15.44 6.44
CA LEU A 406 -9.97 -14.11 6.55
C LEU A 406 -10.80 -13.13 5.75
#